data_f5903750290edd1f33a416918f0ba25b
#
_entry.id   f5903750290edd1f33a416918f0ba25b
#
_cell.length_a   1.000
_cell.length_b   1.000
_cell.length_c   1.000
_cell.angle_alpha   90.00
_cell.angle_beta   90.00
_cell.angle_gamma   90.00
#
_symmetry.space_group_name_H-M   'P 1'
#
loop_
_entity.id
_entity.type
_entity.pdbx_description
1 polymer ?
#
loop_
_entity_poly.entity_id
_entity_poly.type
_entity_poly.pdbx_seq_one_letter_code
_entity_poly.pdbx_strand_id
1 'polypeptide(L)'
;MGVFSVLAVQAQEMSNDDIRSRIQPIGKVHIAGAKAEVASGPRSGSDIYAKACVACHSVGVLNAPKLGDAADWAPRMLQGFDTVWQNAIKGIGAMPAMGTCGDCSDDDIKAAIEHMIEGI
;
A
#
# COMPACT_ATOMS: atom_id res chain seq x y z
N MET A 1 11.30 -58.05 -36.95
CA MET A 1 11.48 -57.54 -35.60
C MET A 1 11.86 -56.07 -35.73
N GLY A 2 10.87 -55.17 -35.53
CA GLY A 2 11.05 -53.74 -35.64
C GLY A 2 11.30 -53.13 -34.22
N VAL A 3 12.43 -52.48 -34.05
CA VAL A 3 12.75 -51.77 -32.81
C VAL A 3 12.11 -50.39 -32.85
N PHE A 4 11.06 -50.16 -32.06
CA PHE A 4 10.49 -48.83 -31.85
C PHE A 4 11.37 -48.07 -30.86
N SER A 5 12.16 -47.11 -31.35
CA SER A 5 12.87 -46.15 -30.51
C SER A 5 11.87 -45.13 -29.98
N VAL A 6 11.53 -45.21 -28.69
CA VAL A 6 10.76 -44.20 -28.00
C VAL A 6 11.68 -43.01 -27.71
N LEU A 7 11.51 -41.92 -28.45
CA LEU A 7 12.11 -40.62 -28.12
C LEU A 7 11.43 -40.05 -26.88
N ALA A 8 12.08 -40.15 -25.74
CA ALA A 8 11.65 -39.48 -24.54
C ALA A 8 11.91 -37.97 -24.72
N VAL A 9 10.83 -37.20 -24.84
CA VAL A 9 10.86 -35.74 -24.74
C VAL A 9 11.12 -35.39 -23.28
N GLN A 10 12.34 -35.00 -22.98
CA GLN A 10 12.67 -34.48 -21.65
C GLN A 10 12.15 -33.03 -21.57
N ALA A 11 11.14 -32.82 -20.75
CA ALA A 11 10.72 -31.50 -20.35
C ALA A 11 11.88 -30.88 -19.53
N GLN A 12 12.51 -29.85 -20.06
CA GLN A 12 13.52 -29.10 -19.31
C GLN A 12 12.82 -28.36 -18.19
N GLU A 13 13.06 -28.77 -16.96
CA GLU A 13 12.66 -28.01 -15.78
C GLU A 13 13.42 -26.68 -15.78
N MET A 14 12.71 -25.60 -16.10
CA MET A 14 13.28 -24.26 -16.05
C MET A 14 13.50 -23.87 -14.59
N SER A 15 14.71 -23.49 -14.24
CA SER A 15 15.01 -22.99 -12.89
C SER A 15 14.30 -21.65 -12.65
N ASN A 16 14.04 -21.31 -11.39
CA ASN A 16 13.48 -20.02 -11.02
C ASN A 16 14.35 -18.84 -11.53
N ASP A 17 15.63 -19.05 -11.69
CA ASP A 17 16.55 -18.03 -12.19
C ASP A 17 16.40 -17.85 -13.71
N ASP A 18 16.17 -18.92 -14.47
CA ASP A 18 15.86 -18.84 -15.90
C ASP A 18 14.54 -18.11 -16.15
N ILE A 19 13.53 -18.38 -15.31
CA ILE A 19 12.24 -17.69 -15.38
C ILE A 19 12.44 -16.20 -15.07
N ARG A 20 13.14 -15.85 -14.01
CA ARG A 20 13.42 -14.46 -13.63
C ARG A 20 14.19 -13.71 -14.71
N SER A 21 15.16 -14.33 -15.34
CA SER A 21 15.95 -13.69 -16.42
C SER A 21 15.10 -13.39 -17.65
N ARG A 22 14.11 -14.24 -17.95
CA ARG A 22 13.20 -14.08 -19.08
C ARG A 22 12.13 -13.01 -18.88
N ILE A 23 11.67 -12.81 -17.62
CA ILE A 23 10.66 -11.83 -17.29
C ILE A 23 11.23 -10.49 -16.80
N GLN A 24 12.56 -10.36 -16.78
CA GLN A 24 13.18 -9.08 -16.44
C GLN A 24 12.77 -8.00 -17.46
N PRO A 25 12.32 -6.84 -17.00
CA PRO A 25 11.96 -5.74 -17.89
C PRO A 25 13.18 -5.26 -18.66
N ILE A 26 13.04 -5.08 -19.96
CA ILE A 26 14.07 -4.52 -20.84
C ILE A 26 14.06 -3.01 -20.65
N GLY A 27 14.86 -2.52 -19.69
CA GLY A 27 15.01 -1.10 -19.39
C GLY A 27 14.03 -0.59 -18.33
N LYS A 28 14.21 0.66 -17.96
CA LYS A 28 13.33 1.38 -17.02
C LYS A 28 12.50 2.38 -17.80
N VAL A 29 11.19 2.30 -17.68
CA VAL A 29 10.28 3.29 -18.25
C VAL A 29 10.18 4.47 -17.30
N HIS A 30 10.51 5.67 -17.77
CA HIS A 30 10.33 6.91 -17.02
C HIS A 30 9.30 7.77 -17.77
N ILE A 31 8.37 8.36 -17.03
CA ILE A 31 7.47 9.36 -17.60
C ILE A 31 8.29 10.61 -17.90
N ALA A 32 8.31 11.05 -19.16
CA ALA A 32 9.04 12.25 -19.56
C ALA A 32 8.51 13.47 -18.78
N GLY A 33 9.41 14.14 -18.05
CA GLY A 33 9.06 15.32 -17.23
C GLY A 33 8.60 15.00 -15.80
N ALA A 34 8.39 13.75 -15.42
CA ALA A 34 8.24 13.40 -14.03
C ALA A 34 9.64 13.49 -13.37
N LYS A 35 9.84 14.51 -12.53
CA LYS A 35 10.90 14.43 -11.54
C LYS A 35 10.65 13.16 -10.74
N ALA A 36 11.63 12.25 -10.73
CA ALA A 36 11.66 11.21 -9.73
C ALA A 36 11.86 11.90 -8.37
N GLU A 37 10.79 12.34 -7.77
CA GLU A 37 10.78 12.63 -6.34
C GLU A 37 10.89 11.29 -5.63
N VAL A 38 12.11 10.85 -5.49
CA VAL A 38 12.46 10.07 -4.32
C VAL A 38 12.33 11.11 -3.20
N ALA A 39 11.17 11.12 -2.55
CA ALA A 39 10.98 11.90 -1.34
C ALA A 39 11.97 11.37 -0.29
N SER A 40 13.17 11.93 -0.29
CA SER A 40 14.23 11.64 0.68
C SER A 40 14.01 12.52 1.92
N GLY A 41 12.83 12.39 2.54
CA GLY A 41 12.46 13.07 3.77
C GLY A 41 11.14 12.52 4.32
N PRO A 42 10.83 12.76 5.59
CA PRO A 42 9.55 12.41 6.15
C PRO A 42 8.44 13.11 5.35
N ARG A 43 7.50 12.32 4.84
CA ARG A 43 6.35 12.82 4.10
C ARG A 43 5.39 13.50 5.06
N SER A 44 4.73 14.59 4.63
CA SER A 44 3.73 15.23 5.47
C SER A 44 2.47 14.38 5.60
N GLY A 45 1.80 14.44 6.74
CA GLY A 45 0.53 13.74 6.94
C GLY A 45 -0.54 14.14 5.93
N SER A 46 -0.56 15.41 5.51
CA SER A 46 -1.46 15.92 4.48
C SER A 46 -1.18 15.31 3.10
N ASP A 47 0.09 15.12 2.72
CA ASP A 47 0.43 14.51 1.43
C ASP A 47 0.02 13.02 1.39
N ILE A 48 0.27 12.30 2.50
CA ILE A 48 -0.18 10.90 2.64
C ILE A 48 -1.70 10.81 2.60
N TYR A 49 -2.40 11.67 3.35
CA TYR A 49 -3.86 11.74 3.33
C TYR A 49 -4.40 11.97 1.92
N ALA A 50 -3.90 12.97 1.21
CA ALA A 50 -4.34 13.30 -0.15
C ALA A 50 -4.08 12.15 -1.14
N LYS A 51 -3.00 11.39 -0.94
CA LYS A 51 -2.61 10.29 -1.84
C LYS A 51 -3.43 9.02 -1.61
N ALA A 52 -3.67 8.62 -0.37
CA ALA A 52 -4.15 7.27 -0.04
C ALA A 52 -5.42 7.22 0.82
N CYS A 53 -5.77 8.29 1.54
CA CYS A 53 -6.81 8.25 2.56
C CYS A 53 -8.08 9.00 2.15
N VAL A 54 -7.93 10.06 1.34
CA VAL A 54 -8.99 11.01 0.99
C VAL A 54 -10.22 10.36 0.40
N ALA A 55 -10.07 9.30 -0.39
CA ALA A 55 -11.19 8.64 -1.07
C ALA A 55 -12.27 8.14 -0.09
N CYS A 56 -11.88 7.70 1.09
CA CYS A 56 -12.81 7.21 2.11
C CYS A 56 -13.02 8.22 3.24
N HIS A 57 -11.96 8.89 3.68
CA HIS A 57 -11.98 9.75 4.88
C HIS A 57 -12.40 11.19 4.61
N SER A 58 -12.68 11.59 3.37
CA SER A 58 -13.27 12.91 3.07
C SER A 58 -14.79 12.93 3.28
N VAL A 59 -15.47 11.86 2.89
CA VAL A 59 -16.95 11.77 2.91
C VAL A 59 -17.50 10.69 3.83
N GLY A 60 -16.65 9.87 4.45
CA GLY A 60 -17.08 8.85 5.40
C GLY A 60 -17.55 7.54 4.75
N VAL A 61 -16.96 7.12 3.65
CA VAL A 61 -17.30 5.87 2.97
C VAL A 61 -17.15 4.68 3.93
N LEU A 62 -18.16 3.81 3.95
CA LEU A 62 -18.18 2.60 4.78
C LEU A 62 -17.90 2.89 6.28
N ASN A 63 -18.39 4.02 6.77
CA ASN A 63 -18.20 4.47 8.15
C ASN A 63 -16.74 4.85 8.50
N ALA A 64 -15.94 5.27 7.50
CA ALA A 64 -14.63 5.85 7.75
C ALA A 64 -14.77 7.18 8.51
N PRO A 65 -14.00 7.45 9.55
CA PRO A 65 -14.04 8.73 10.23
C PRO A 65 -13.54 9.84 9.31
N LYS A 66 -14.31 10.93 9.21
CA LYS A 66 -13.98 12.04 8.31
C LYS A 66 -12.86 12.90 8.87
N LEU A 67 -12.09 13.50 7.98
CA LEU A 67 -11.07 14.49 8.31
C LEU A 67 -11.65 15.59 9.22
N GLY A 68 -11.07 15.81 10.38
CA GLY A 68 -11.44 16.87 11.33
C GLY A 68 -12.83 16.73 12.00
N ASP A 69 -13.51 15.60 11.85
CA ASP A 69 -14.81 15.38 12.45
C ASP A 69 -14.68 14.76 13.85
N ALA A 70 -14.76 15.61 14.89
CA ALA A 70 -14.61 15.17 16.27
C ALA A 70 -15.62 14.07 16.68
N ALA A 71 -16.84 14.08 16.14
CA ALA A 71 -17.85 13.09 16.48
C ALA A 71 -17.51 11.71 15.93
N ASP A 72 -16.94 11.68 14.71
CA ASP A 72 -16.50 10.43 14.08
C ASP A 72 -15.25 9.86 14.77
N TRP A 73 -14.34 10.73 15.23
CA TRP A 73 -13.08 10.28 15.85
C TRP A 73 -13.22 9.95 17.33
N ALA A 74 -14.10 10.62 18.08
CA ALA A 74 -14.22 10.44 19.53
C ALA A 74 -14.35 8.96 19.97
N PRO A 75 -15.24 8.14 19.41
CA PRO A 75 -15.37 6.75 19.85
C PRO A 75 -14.12 5.90 19.51
N ARG A 76 -13.36 6.29 18.48
CA ARG A 76 -12.13 5.60 18.07
C ARG A 76 -10.95 5.97 18.97
N MET A 77 -10.86 7.24 19.35
CA MET A 77 -9.82 7.75 20.24
C MET A 77 -9.96 7.26 21.68
N LEU A 78 -11.14 6.80 22.11
CA LEU A 78 -11.31 6.13 23.41
C LEU A 78 -10.45 4.89 23.59
N GLN A 79 -10.04 4.25 22.49
CA GLN A 79 -9.15 3.08 22.51
C GLN A 79 -7.67 3.47 22.66
N GLY A 80 -7.36 4.76 22.61
CA GLY A 80 -6.01 5.32 22.55
C GLY A 80 -5.43 5.39 21.14
N PHE A 81 -4.61 6.41 20.91
CA PHE A 81 -4.01 6.69 19.61
C PHE A 81 -3.22 5.49 19.03
N ASP A 82 -2.45 4.81 19.87
CA ASP A 82 -1.65 3.65 19.42
C ASP A 82 -2.54 2.53 18.85
N THR A 83 -3.70 2.29 19.44
CA THR A 83 -4.65 1.30 18.93
C THR A 83 -5.21 1.73 17.57
N VAL A 84 -5.57 3.00 17.42
CA VAL A 84 -6.06 3.57 16.15
C VAL A 84 -4.99 3.43 15.07
N TRP A 85 -3.75 3.76 15.38
CA TRP A 85 -2.60 3.62 14.48
C TRP A 85 -2.36 2.17 14.08
N GLN A 86 -2.32 1.24 15.03
CA GLN A 86 -2.15 -0.20 14.74
C GLN A 86 -3.30 -0.76 13.89
N ASN A 87 -4.53 -0.30 14.11
CA ASN A 87 -5.68 -0.67 13.28
C ASN A 87 -5.53 -0.18 11.84
N ALA A 88 -5.00 1.01 11.64
CA ALA A 88 -4.74 1.54 10.30
C ALA A 88 -3.62 0.76 9.58
N ILE A 89 -2.56 0.35 10.29
CA ILE A 89 -1.49 -0.47 9.73
C ILE A 89 -2.01 -1.86 9.32
N LYS A 90 -2.78 -2.51 10.19
CA LYS A 90 -3.26 -3.89 9.97
C LYS A 90 -4.52 -3.97 9.11
N GLY A 91 -5.24 -2.87 9.00
CA GLY A 91 -6.60 -2.83 8.46
C GLY A 91 -7.65 -3.15 9.53
N ILE A 92 -8.82 -2.55 9.39
CA ILE A 92 -9.95 -2.76 10.30
C ILE A 92 -11.29 -2.65 9.56
N GLY A 93 -12.12 -3.68 9.64
CA GLY A 93 -13.42 -3.69 8.96
C GLY A 93 -13.27 -3.53 7.44
N ALA A 94 -13.81 -2.45 6.90
CA ALA A 94 -13.71 -2.13 5.48
C ALA A 94 -12.41 -1.38 5.11
N MET A 95 -11.68 -0.88 6.09
CA MET A 95 -10.40 -0.21 5.85
C MET A 95 -9.31 -1.24 5.56
N PRO A 96 -8.69 -1.22 4.38
CA PRO A 96 -7.57 -2.11 4.08
C PRO A 96 -6.32 -1.73 4.88
N ALA A 97 -5.41 -2.67 4.99
CA ALA A 97 -4.10 -2.44 5.61
C ALA A 97 -3.38 -1.25 4.95
N MET A 98 -2.77 -0.40 5.76
CA MET A 98 -2.05 0.81 5.33
C MET A 98 -2.91 1.81 4.52
N GLY A 99 -4.26 1.68 4.53
CA GLY A 99 -5.14 2.51 3.71
C GLY A 99 -4.87 2.41 2.20
N THR A 100 -4.35 1.27 1.72
CA THR A 100 -3.86 1.03 0.35
C THR A 100 -2.55 1.76 -0.02
N CYS A 101 -1.89 2.42 0.89
CA CYS A 101 -0.59 3.03 0.65
C CYS A 101 0.53 1.97 0.65
N GLY A 102 0.85 1.43 -0.53
CA GLY A 102 1.83 0.34 -0.65
C GLY A 102 3.29 0.74 -0.44
N ASP A 103 3.58 2.04 -0.41
CA ASP A 103 4.92 2.62 -0.24
C ASP A 103 5.05 3.48 1.03
N CYS A 104 4.03 3.45 1.91
CA CYS A 104 4.06 4.15 3.19
C CYS A 104 4.79 3.32 4.25
N SER A 105 5.55 4.02 5.09
CA SER A 105 6.02 3.48 6.35
C SER A 105 4.94 3.58 7.43
N ASP A 106 5.15 2.91 8.54
CA ASP A 106 4.26 3.02 9.70
C ASP A 106 4.18 4.47 10.22
N ASP A 107 5.31 5.20 10.17
CA ASP A 107 5.36 6.61 10.56
C ASP A 107 4.59 7.51 9.60
N ASP A 108 4.56 7.22 8.31
CA ASP A 108 3.73 7.94 7.35
C ASP A 108 2.24 7.78 7.66
N ILE A 109 1.81 6.56 8.01
CA ILE A 109 0.43 6.30 8.43
C ILE A 109 0.10 7.05 9.72
N LYS A 110 1.05 7.09 10.66
CA LYS A 110 0.91 7.86 11.88
C LYS A 110 0.70 9.35 11.59
N ALA A 111 1.56 9.94 10.76
CA ALA A 111 1.46 11.35 10.37
C ALA A 111 0.12 11.65 9.66
N ALA A 112 -0.38 10.74 8.82
CA ALA A 112 -1.67 10.90 8.17
C ALA A 112 -2.83 10.90 9.17
N ILE A 113 -2.79 10.03 10.20
CA ILE A 113 -3.82 10.01 11.26
C ILE A 113 -3.75 11.31 12.07
N GLU A 114 -2.55 11.74 12.47
CA GLU A 114 -2.34 13.01 13.19
C GLU A 114 -2.92 14.19 12.41
N HIS A 115 -2.70 14.24 11.09
CA HIS A 115 -3.31 15.24 10.22
C HIS A 115 -4.85 15.14 10.20
N MET A 116 -5.42 13.93 10.18
CA MET A 116 -6.88 13.76 10.15
C MET A 116 -7.58 14.15 11.46
N ILE A 117 -6.86 14.12 12.57
CA ILE A 117 -7.38 14.50 13.90
C ILE A 117 -6.90 15.88 14.37
N GLU A 118 -6.22 16.62 13.50
CA GLU A 118 -5.72 17.96 13.84
C GLU A 118 -6.87 18.90 14.19
N GLY A 119 -6.82 19.48 15.38
CA GLY A 119 -7.81 20.45 15.85
C GLY A 119 -9.09 19.87 16.49
N ILE A 120 -9.14 18.55 16.76
CA ILE A 120 -10.27 17.91 17.45
C ILE A 120 -9.90 17.41 18.83
#